data_7c20638cba9f7d422d9d28b0d20923be
#
_entry.id   7c20638cba9f7d422d9d28b0d20923be
#
_cell.length_a   1.000
_cell.length_b   1.000
_cell.length_c   1.000
_cell.angle_alpha   90.00
_cell.angle_beta   90.00
_cell.angle_gamma   90.00
#
_symmetry.space_group_name_H-M   'P 1'
#
loop_
_entity.id
_entity.type
_entity.pdbx_description
1 polymer ?
#
loop_
_entity_poly.entity_id
_entity_poly.type
_entity_poly.pdbx_seq_one_letter_code
_entity_poly.pdbx_strand_id
1 'polypeptide(L)'
;MEKKLTVRHVFKDMNKNSESIILFDSVSNFDDLSKTSKHTSKIISFDYETHKILKDKKINHETSDSYLSKNDLKIIQKTAYSISDWYNADIISKDISYNGVNLGSLVKAELINILVNYIKKFFELYRISNQFTNSTFISSQTCCKIMGNFSKKIIELKNSNTENFQPIPLDSIKIKMKIGTKNHSLEFGISNNLFKKLKGISEKSSKFLLSKNNSIRETSKNILIIEFNPIKYQSFFERMPDSNLNFLMYNRRRPAIWNLQSYDLIKKSGCLIQTKNSLSDSNLSKIISNGKSQFEVKISDLFSKESFFESFFSIEGISFWSTFKEYFQEYFKKRAFEFIEEIELTKKLMKKYDFSSILILSEVGPNERIILQLAQEEQIPVCLVQHGINYDTKESYDMNVAKGVLPIESDHFLCWGKTSEEFSRSMNIKPEKIHSIGSPIFDRLTFDEQNSLKNDCVLLAISGPTKEHA
;
A
#
# COMPACT_ATOMS: atom_id res chain seq x y z
N MET A 1 3.61 20.91 -39.04
CA MET A 1 3.63 22.28 -38.44
C MET A 1 2.28 22.52 -37.79
N GLU A 2 2.07 22.02 -36.59
CA GLU A 2 0.85 22.28 -35.79
C GLU A 2 0.95 23.67 -35.18
N LYS A 3 -0.02 24.52 -35.47
CA LYS A 3 -0.11 25.85 -34.90
C LYS A 3 -0.35 25.72 -33.38
N LYS A 4 0.65 26.04 -32.55
CA LYS A 4 0.50 26.25 -31.13
C LYS A 4 -0.52 27.38 -30.87
N LEU A 5 -1.78 27.02 -30.68
CA LEU A 5 -2.84 27.96 -30.22
C LEU A 5 -2.55 28.33 -28.75
N THR A 6 -2.36 29.59 -28.47
CA THR A 6 -2.27 30.11 -27.09
C THR A 6 -3.68 30.19 -26.46
N VAL A 7 -3.80 29.98 -25.14
CA VAL A 7 -5.07 30.04 -24.37
C VAL A 7 -5.92 31.25 -24.73
N ARG A 8 -5.31 32.40 -25.05
CA ARG A 8 -6.01 33.63 -25.52
C ARG A 8 -6.74 33.44 -26.85
N HIS A 9 -6.30 32.57 -27.77
CA HIS A 9 -6.96 32.36 -29.07
C HIS A 9 -8.16 31.42 -28.95
N VAL A 10 -8.11 30.46 -28.01
CA VAL A 10 -9.20 29.49 -27.79
C VAL A 10 -10.46 30.18 -27.25
N PHE A 11 -10.33 31.19 -26.38
CA PHE A 11 -11.48 31.94 -25.83
C PHE A 11 -12.12 32.93 -26.82
N LYS A 12 -11.44 33.29 -27.91
CA LYS A 12 -12.02 34.16 -28.93
C LYS A 12 -13.05 33.46 -29.81
N ASP A 13 -12.92 32.13 -29.94
CA ASP A 13 -13.79 31.30 -30.80
C ASP A 13 -14.90 30.59 -30.02
N MET A 14 -14.99 30.78 -28.69
CA MET A 14 -16.04 30.20 -27.87
C MET A 14 -17.36 30.93 -28.14
N ASN A 15 -18.35 30.18 -28.61
CA ASN A 15 -19.72 30.66 -28.71
C ASN A 15 -20.17 31.28 -27.38
N LYS A 16 -20.67 32.52 -27.39
CA LYS A 16 -21.06 33.28 -26.20
C LYS A 16 -22.09 32.61 -25.27
N ASN A 17 -22.62 31.45 -25.66
CA ASN A 17 -23.72 30.75 -24.98
C ASN A 17 -23.29 29.38 -24.38
N SER A 18 -22.02 28.97 -24.40
CA SER A 18 -21.61 27.72 -23.77
C SER A 18 -21.00 27.97 -22.40
N GLU A 19 -21.54 27.30 -21.37
CA GLU A 19 -21.02 27.33 -20.02
C GLU A 19 -19.64 26.65 -19.99
N SER A 20 -18.64 27.27 -19.34
CA SER A 20 -17.31 26.74 -19.19
C SER A 20 -17.08 26.29 -17.75
N ILE A 21 -16.59 25.04 -17.57
CA ILE A 21 -16.32 24.44 -16.27
C ILE A 21 -14.84 24.15 -16.14
N ILE A 22 -14.22 24.68 -15.10
CA ILE A 22 -12.84 24.33 -14.75
C ILE A 22 -12.87 23.16 -13.76
N LEU A 23 -12.18 22.08 -14.11
CA LEU A 23 -11.92 20.92 -13.26
C LEU A 23 -10.50 21.08 -12.74
N PHE A 24 -10.34 21.44 -11.48
CA PHE A 24 -9.08 21.82 -10.87
C PHE A 24 -8.56 20.73 -9.93
N ASP A 25 -7.41 20.17 -10.28
CA ASP A 25 -6.71 19.15 -9.48
C ASP A 25 -5.29 19.61 -9.13
N SER A 26 -4.62 18.88 -8.23
CA SER A 26 -3.26 19.21 -7.72
C SER A 26 -2.17 19.25 -8.80
N VAL A 27 -2.44 18.71 -9.98
CA VAL A 27 -1.52 18.75 -11.13
C VAL A 27 -1.70 20.05 -11.93
N SER A 28 -2.83 20.74 -11.76
CA SER A 28 -3.15 21.98 -12.46
C SER A 28 -2.37 23.16 -11.90
N ASN A 29 -1.89 24.05 -12.80
CA ASN A 29 -1.21 25.28 -12.37
C ASN A 29 -2.22 26.37 -11.98
N PHE A 30 -2.07 26.90 -10.76
CA PHE A 30 -2.96 27.97 -10.26
C PHE A 30 -2.87 29.27 -11.07
N ASP A 31 -1.70 29.63 -11.61
CA ASP A 31 -1.53 30.86 -12.40
C ASP A 31 -2.32 30.81 -13.70
N ASP A 32 -2.49 29.63 -14.30
CA ASP A 32 -3.33 29.44 -15.47
C ASP A 32 -4.82 29.51 -15.13
N LEU A 33 -5.21 29.01 -13.94
CA LEU A 33 -6.57 29.18 -13.42
C LEU A 33 -6.97 30.66 -13.34
N SER A 34 -6.10 31.51 -12.80
CA SER A 34 -6.37 32.94 -12.59
C SER A 34 -6.59 33.70 -13.89
N LYS A 35 -5.95 33.25 -14.98
CA LYS A 35 -6.11 33.81 -16.33
C LYS A 35 -7.42 33.34 -17.00
N THR A 36 -7.87 32.13 -16.64
CA THR A 36 -9.02 31.47 -17.28
C THR A 36 -10.31 31.76 -16.55
N SER A 37 -10.28 32.01 -15.24
CA SER A 37 -11.46 32.16 -14.37
C SER A 37 -12.34 33.36 -14.68
N LYS A 38 -11.84 34.38 -15.41
CA LYS A 38 -12.60 35.56 -15.80
C LYS A 38 -13.77 35.27 -16.75
N HIS A 39 -13.79 34.11 -17.39
CA HIS A 39 -14.76 33.70 -18.40
C HIS A 39 -15.41 32.36 -18.08
N THR A 40 -15.25 31.85 -16.86
CA THR A 40 -15.76 30.55 -16.46
C THR A 40 -16.99 30.69 -15.57
N SER A 41 -17.95 29.80 -15.79
CA SER A 41 -19.20 29.77 -15.04
C SER A 41 -19.06 29.00 -13.72
N LYS A 42 -18.19 27.99 -13.67
CA LYS A 42 -18.06 27.12 -12.50
C LYS A 42 -16.64 26.57 -12.36
N ILE A 43 -16.18 26.41 -11.10
CA ILE A 43 -14.91 25.75 -10.73
C ILE A 43 -15.23 24.59 -9.81
N ILE A 44 -14.64 23.41 -10.08
CA ILE A 44 -14.79 22.20 -9.29
C ILE A 44 -13.40 21.70 -8.89
N SER A 45 -13.15 21.56 -7.58
CA SER A 45 -11.89 21.02 -7.03
C SER A 45 -11.96 19.52 -6.82
N PHE A 46 -10.88 18.79 -7.14
CA PHE A 46 -10.82 17.33 -7.10
C PHE A 46 -10.03 16.76 -5.91
N ASP A 47 -9.39 17.60 -5.13
CA ASP A 47 -8.61 17.16 -3.97
C ASP A 47 -8.56 18.24 -2.88
N TYR A 48 -8.15 17.83 -1.69
CA TYR A 48 -8.08 18.72 -0.53
C TYR A 48 -7.13 19.89 -0.72
N GLU A 49 -6.00 19.70 -1.38
CA GLU A 49 -5.00 20.76 -1.57
C GLU A 49 -5.55 21.85 -2.49
N THR A 50 -6.22 21.47 -3.56
CA THR A 50 -6.87 22.43 -4.48
C THR A 50 -8.05 23.13 -3.81
N HIS A 51 -8.88 22.41 -3.04
CA HIS A 51 -9.94 23.01 -2.24
C HIS A 51 -9.38 24.07 -1.29
N LYS A 52 -8.30 23.74 -0.56
CA LYS A 52 -7.65 24.66 0.37
C LYS A 52 -7.12 25.92 -0.35
N ILE A 53 -6.42 25.76 -1.47
CA ILE A 53 -5.89 26.87 -2.26
C ILE A 53 -7.02 27.81 -2.72
N LEU A 54 -8.10 27.26 -3.25
CA LEU A 54 -9.25 28.05 -3.71
C LEU A 54 -9.95 28.77 -2.56
N LYS A 55 -10.13 28.09 -1.42
CA LYS A 55 -10.70 28.66 -0.20
C LYS A 55 -9.86 29.81 0.37
N ASP A 56 -8.54 29.62 0.49
CA ASP A 56 -7.62 30.63 1.00
C ASP A 56 -7.59 31.88 0.12
N LYS A 57 -7.78 31.70 -1.19
CA LYS A 57 -7.89 32.79 -2.18
C LYS A 57 -9.30 33.34 -2.34
N LYS A 58 -10.27 32.86 -1.55
CA LYS A 58 -11.70 33.28 -1.59
C LYS A 58 -12.33 33.15 -2.97
N ILE A 59 -11.94 32.11 -3.73
CA ILE A 59 -12.52 31.77 -5.01
C ILE A 59 -13.70 30.83 -4.77
N ASN A 60 -14.88 31.20 -5.27
CA ASN A 60 -16.08 30.38 -5.19
C ASN A 60 -15.90 29.09 -6.03
N HIS A 61 -16.12 27.94 -5.44
CA HIS A 61 -15.96 26.64 -6.09
C HIS A 61 -16.80 25.57 -5.38
N GLU A 62 -17.01 24.48 -6.07
CA GLU A 62 -17.61 23.25 -5.54
C GLU A 62 -16.52 22.17 -5.41
N THR A 63 -16.79 21.12 -4.63
CA THR A 63 -15.92 19.94 -4.55
C THR A 63 -16.51 18.82 -5.42
N SER A 64 -15.65 18.02 -6.03
CA SER A 64 -16.08 16.89 -6.88
C SER A 64 -16.90 15.85 -6.10
N ASP A 65 -16.64 15.69 -4.79
CA ASP A 65 -17.40 14.82 -3.90
C ASP A 65 -18.90 15.14 -3.84
N SER A 66 -19.28 16.42 -4.05
CA SER A 66 -20.70 16.85 -4.04
C SER A 66 -21.52 16.24 -5.19
N TYR A 67 -20.86 15.69 -6.20
CA TYR A 67 -21.48 15.03 -7.34
C TYR A 67 -21.68 13.52 -7.15
N LEU A 68 -21.17 12.95 -6.05
CA LEU A 68 -21.31 11.54 -5.72
C LEU A 68 -22.36 11.33 -4.64
N SER A 69 -23.21 10.35 -4.82
CA SER A 69 -24.12 9.85 -3.80
C SER A 69 -23.40 8.86 -2.86
N LYS A 70 -24.01 8.59 -1.69
CA LYS A 70 -23.53 7.50 -0.81
C LYS A 70 -23.51 6.13 -1.51
N ASN A 71 -24.42 5.91 -2.46
CA ASN A 71 -24.46 4.69 -3.23
C ASN A 71 -23.29 4.61 -4.22
N ASP A 72 -22.94 5.73 -4.86
CA ASP A 72 -21.77 5.79 -5.75
C ASP A 72 -20.49 5.43 -5.01
N LEU A 73 -20.29 5.93 -3.79
CA LEU A 73 -19.12 5.58 -2.98
C LEU A 73 -19.05 4.07 -2.66
N LYS A 74 -20.19 3.42 -2.39
CA LYS A 74 -20.25 1.96 -2.20
C LYS A 74 -19.92 1.20 -3.49
N ILE A 75 -20.43 1.66 -4.63
CA ILE A 75 -20.15 1.07 -5.93
C ILE A 75 -18.65 1.19 -6.24
N ILE A 76 -18.06 2.37 -6.07
CA ILE A 76 -16.62 2.62 -6.28
C ILE A 76 -15.79 1.63 -5.44
N GLN A 77 -16.09 1.52 -4.16
CA GLN A 77 -15.35 0.64 -3.25
C GLN A 77 -15.49 -0.83 -3.67
N LYS A 78 -16.71 -1.32 -3.90
CA LYS A 78 -16.95 -2.70 -4.35
C LYS A 78 -16.25 -3.01 -5.66
N THR A 79 -16.32 -2.10 -6.64
CA THR A 79 -15.67 -2.25 -7.93
C THR A 79 -14.14 -2.33 -7.77
N ALA A 80 -13.54 -1.46 -6.94
CA ALA A 80 -12.11 -1.49 -6.67
C ALA A 80 -11.67 -2.83 -6.04
N TYR A 81 -12.43 -3.36 -5.08
CA TYR A 81 -12.17 -4.68 -4.51
C TYR A 81 -12.28 -5.80 -5.55
N SER A 82 -13.36 -5.81 -6.35
CA SER A 82 -13.55 -6.82 -7.39
C SER A 82 -12.43 -6.79 -8.42
N ILE A 83 -12.07 -5.61 -8.92
CA ILE A 83 -11.00 -5.46 -9.93
C ILE A 83 -9.63 -5.82 -9.34
N SER A 84 -9.41 -5.61 -8.04
CA SER A 84 -8.12 -5.97 -7.42
C SER A 84 -7.83 -7.48 -7.46
N ASP A 85 -8.85 -8.32 -7.70
CA ASP A 85 -8.74 -9.77 -7.85
C ASP A 85 -8.53 -10.21 -9.32
N TRP A 86 -8.18 -9.31 -10.21
CA TRP A 86 -7.94 -9.52 -11.64
C TRP A 86 -7.07 -10.75 -11.96
N TYR A 87 -6.10 -11.02 -11.08
CA TYR A 87 -5.11 -12.08 -11.22
C TYR A 87 -5.69 -13.50 -11.07
N ASN A 88 -6.93 -13.62 -10.57
CA ASN A 88 -7.62 -14.92 -10.43
C ASN A 88 -8.30 -15.38 -11.71
N ALA A 89 -8.37 -14.54 -12.74
CA ALA A 89 -8.98 -14.92 -14.00
C ALA A 89 -8.15 -16.00 -14.71
N ASP A 90 -8.78 -17.09 -15.12
CA ASP A 90 -8.10 -18.27 -15.73
C ASP A 90 -7.26 -17.89 -16.94
N ILE A 91 -7.74 -16.92 -17.73
CA ILE A 91 -7.09 -16.49 -18.96
C ILE A 91 -5.70 -15.85 -18.72
N ILE A 92 -5.42 -15.38 -17.50
CA ILE A 92 -4.19 -14.64 -17.17
C ILE A 92 -3.40 -15.24 -16.01
N SER A 93 -4.00 -16.08 -15.18
CA SER A 93 -3.42 -16.57 -13.91
C SER A 93 -2.07 -17.26 -14.09
N LYS A 94 -1.86 -17.97 -15.21
CA LYS A 94 -0.59 -18.65 -15.51
C LYS A 94 0.51 -17.68 -15.94
N ASP A 95 0.15 -16.60 -16.64
CA ASP A 95 1.13 -15.64 -17.19
C ASP A 95 1.76 -14.75 -16.13
N ILE A 96 1.04 -14.55 -15.00
CA ILE A 96 1.47 -13.70 -13.90
C ILE A 96 2.17 -14.44 -12.77
N SER A 97 2.44 -15.73 -12.93
CA SER A 97 3.13 -16.53 -11.92
C SER A 97 4.63 -16.65 -12.21
N TYR A 98 5.42 -16.54 -11.14
CA TYR A 98 6.87 -16.73 -11.18
C TYR A 98 7.29 -17.66 -10.05
N ASN A 99 7.89 -18.81 -10.38
CA ASN A 99 8.36 -19.81 -9.42
C ASN A 99 7.32 -20.14 -8.33
N GLY A 100 6.10 -20.51 -8.74
CA GLY A 100 5.00 -20.87 -7.84
C GLY A 100 4.26 -19.67 -7.22
N VAL A 101 4.84 -18.47 -7.24
CA VAL A 101 4.25 -17.28 -6.63
C VAL A 101 3.44 -16.47 -7.66
N ASN A 102 2.17 -16.20 -7.34
CA ASN A 102 1.30 -15.34 -8.15
C ASN A 102 1.61 -13.87 -7.89
N LEU A 103 2.30 -13.19 -8.83
CA LEU A 103 2.72 -11.79 -8.68
C LEU A 103 1.55 -10.79 -8.67
N GLY A 104 0.41 -11.14 -9.30
CA GLY A 104 -0.80 -10.33 -9.26
C GLY A 104 -1.38 -10.23 -7.86
N SER A 105 -1.34 -11.33 -7.10
CA SER A 105 -1.79 -11.36 -5.70
C SER A 105 -0.97 -10.46 -4.79
N LEU A 106 0.31 -10.26 -5.10
CA LEU A 106 1.22 -9.45 -4.30
C LEU A 106 0.93 -7.95 -4.39
N VAL A 107 0.32 -7.49 -5.47
CA VAL A 107 -0.06 -6.08 -5.64
C VAL A 107 -1.47 -5.78 -5.14
N LYS A 108 -2.27 -6.77 -4.76
CA LYS A 108 -3.71 -6.61 -4.44
C LYS A 108 -3.97 -5.44 -3.48
N ALA A 109 -3.32 -5.41 -2.33
CA ALA A 109 -3.55 -4.41 -1.30
C ALA A 109 -3.18 -2.98 -1.76
N GLU A 110 -2.08 -2.83 -2.51
CA GLU A 110 -1.68 -1.55 -3.08
C GLU A 110 -2.64 -1.14 -4.20
N LEU A 111 -3.04 -2.11 -5.04
CA LEU A 111 -3.93 -1.88 -6.18
C LEU A 111 -5.33 -1.45 -5.74
N ILE A 112 -5.86 -1.97 -4.62
CA ILE A 112 -7.15 -1.50 -4.05
C ILE A 112 -7.10 0.01 -3.83
N ASN A 113 -6.05 0.52 -3.17
CA ASN A 113 -5.92 1.95 -2.88
C ASN A 113 -5.80 2.79 -4.17
N ILE A 114 -5.03 2.29 -5.14
CA ILE A 114 -4.90 2.92 -6.46
C ILE A 114 -6.25 2.98 -7.17
N LEU A 115 -6.96 1.85 -7.20
CA LEU A 115 -8.26 1.74 -7.87
C LEU A 115 -9.34 2.59 -7.21
N VAL A 116 -9.43 2.60 -5.88
CA VAL A 116 -10.42 3.45 -5.18
C VAL A 116 -10.24 4.91 -5.58
N ASN A 117 -9.03 5.44 -5.56
CA ASN A 117 -8.75 6.82 -5.92
C ASN A 117 -9.00 7.09 -7.41
N TYR A 118 -8.57 6.16 -8.28
CA TYR A 118 -8.75 6.33 -9.72
C TYR A 118 -10.22 6.23 -10.14
N ILE A 119 -10.93 5.19 -9.68
CA ILE A 119 -12.34 4.96 -10.00
C ILE A 119 -13.19 6.10 -9.43
N LYS A 120 -12.88 6.59 -8.23
CA LYS A 120 -13.54 7.77 -7.66
C LYS A 120 -13.43 8.95 -8.62
N LYS A 121 -12.21 9.33 -9.02
CA LYS A 121 -11.98 10.44 -9.96
C LYS A 121 -12.67 10.22 -11.31
N PHE A 122 -12.61 9.01 -11.85
CA PHE A 122 -13.29 8.62 -13.09
C PHE A 122 -14.80 8.81 -12.97
N PHE A 123 -15.38 8.36 -11.86
CA PHE A 123 -16.82 8.38 -11.65
C PHE A 123 -17.35 9.80 -11.33
N GLU A 124 -16.57 10.61 -10.61
CA GLU A 124 -16.84 12.04 -10.43
C GLU A 124 -16.93 12.77 -11.78
N LEU A 125 -15.93 12.56 -12.65
CA LEU A 125 -15.90 13.14 -13.99
C LEU A 125 -17.08 12.66 -14.83
N TYR A 126 -17.46 11.39 -14.74
CA TYR A 126 -18.66 10.86 -15.40
C TYR A 126 -19.94 11.54 -14.91
N ARG A 127 -20.14 11.67 -13.60
CA ARG A 127 -21.33 12.35 -13.03
C ARG A 127 -21.38 13.82 -13.41
N ILE A 128 -20.25 14.51 -13.37
CA ILE A 128 -20.14 15.93 -13.79
C ILE A 128 -20.47 16.06 -15.28
N SER A 129 -19.95 15.19 -16.14
CA SER A 129 -20.24 15.26 -17.57
C SER A 129 -21.72 15.06 -17.90
N ASN A 130 -22.40 14.17 -17.18
CA ASN A 130 -23.83 13.92 -17.33
C ASN A 130 -24.69 15.10 -16.85
N GLN A 131 -24.25 15.83 -15.82
CA GLN A 131 -24.96 17.00 -15.32
C GLN A 131 -24.77 18.21 -16.24
N PHE A 132 -23.63 18.33 -16.92
CA PHE A 132 -23.23 19.48 -17.72
C PHE A 132 -22.95 19.11 -19.18
N THR A 133 -23.89 18.44 -19.83
CA THR A 133 -23.75 17.86 -21.18
C THR A 133 -23.37 18.85 -22.29
N ASN A 134 -23.71 20.11 -22.15
CA ASN A 134 -23.44 21.14 -23.15
C ASN A 134 -22.24 22.03 -22.84
N SER A 135 -21.58 21.80 -21.70
CA SER A 135 -20.49 22.63 -21.22
C SER A 135 -19.14 22.26 -21.86
N THR A 136 -18.23 23.24 -21.85
CA THR A 136 -16.83 23.01 -22.21
C THR A 136 -16.02 22.80 -20.95
N PHE A 137 -15.29 21.68 -20.86
CA PHE A 137 -14.46 21.32 -19.71
C PHE A 137 -13.01 21.77 -19.93
N ILE A 138 -12.42 22.41 -18.92
CA ILE A 138 -11.06 22.93 -18.93
C ILE A 138 -10.31 22.28 -17.77
N SER A 139 -9.22 21.55 -18.02
CA SER A 139 -8.54 20.82 -16.96
C SER A 139 -7.09 20.47 -17.27
N SER A 140 -6.43 19.79 -16.31
CA SER A 140 -5.13 19.14 -16.50
C SER A 140 -5.20 18.04 -17.56
N GLN A 141 -4.05 17.67 -18.12
CA GLN A 141 -3.94 16.60 -19.10
C GLN A 141 -4.58 15.28 -18.61
N THR A 142 -4.36 14.93 -17.34
CA THR A 142 -4.91 13.71 -16.74
C THR A 142 -6.43 13.72 -16.70
N CYS A 143 -7.04 14.79 -16.21
CA CYS A 143 -8.49 14.93 -16.21
C CYS A 143 -9.05 14.98 -17.62
N CYS A 144 -8.36 15.64 -18.56
CA CYS A 144 -8.75 15.69 -19.96
C CYS A 144 -8.75 14.31 -20.63
N LYS A 145 -7.73 13.48 -20.38
CA LYS A 145 -7.71 12.09 -20.88
C LYS A 145 -8.94 11.30 -20.39
N ILE A 146 -9.25 11.37 -19.10
CA ILE A 146 -10.43 10.68 -18.55
C ILE A 146 -11.73 11.26 -19.10
N MET A 147 -11.86 12.59 -19.10
CA MET A 147 -13.05 13.30 -19.59
C MET A 147 -13.31 13.02 -21.07
N GLY A 148 -12.27 12.69 -21.86
CA GLY A 148 -12.38 12.29 -23.26
C GLY A 148 -13.30 11.10 -23.52
N ASN A 149 -13.55 10.27 -22.51
CA ASN A 149 -14.53 9.18 -22.59
C ASN A 149 -15.98 9.69 -22.55
N PHE A 150 -16.22 10.92 -22.06
CA PHE A 150 -17.56 11.42 -21.75
C PHE A 150 -17.93 12.68 -22.53
N SER A 151 -16.96 13.49 -22.97
CA SER A 151 -17.19 14.74 -23.66
C SER A 151 -16.19 14.96 -24.79
N LYS A 152 -16.65 15.62 -25.87
CA LYS A 152 -15.79 16.09 -26.97
C LYS A 152 -15.35 17.55 -26.80
N LYS A 153 -15.97 18.29 -25.87
CA LYS A 153 -15.69 19.70 -25.61
C LYS A 153 -14.71 19.87 -24.47
N ILE A 154 -13.44 19.62 -24.74
CA ILE A 154 -12.38 19.59 -23.71
C ILE A 154 -11.24 20.52 -24.13
N ILE A 155 -10.73 21.28 -23.18
CA ILE A 155 -9.57 22.15 -23.34
C ILE A 155 -8.54 21.79 -22.29
N GLU A 156 -7.34 21.44 -22.72
CA GLU A 156 -6.23 21.14 -21.82
C GLU A 156 -5.52 22.44 -21.39
N LEU A 157 -5.24 22.57 -20.09
CA LEU A 157 -4.40 23.65 -19.55
C LEU A 157 -2.94 23.40 -19.93
N LYS A 158 -2.30 24.38 -20.59
CA LYS A 158 -0.99 24.21 -21.26
C LYS A 158 0.21 24.02 -20.31
N ASN A 159 0.09 24.40 -19.05
CA ASN A 159 1.16 24.36 -18.07
C ASN A 159 0.89 23.36 -16.93
N SER A 160 0.06 22.35 -17.17
CA SER A 160 -0.01 21.23 -16.25
C SER A 160 1.36 20.55 -16.22
N ASN A 161 1.93 20.35 -15.04
CA ASN A 161 3.10 19.50 -14.88
C ASN A 161 2.78 18.16 -15.53
N THR A 162 3.67 17.69 -16.40
CA THR A 162 3.52 16.42 -17.13
C THR A 162 3.70 15.20 -16.23
N GLU A 163 3.52 15.36 -14.93
CA GLU A 163 3.49 14.22 -14.03
C GLU A 163 2.26 13.38 -14.37
N ASN A 164 2.54 12.19 -14.90
CA ASN A 164 1.53 11.14 -15.10
C ASN A 164 0.75 10.99 -13.79
N PHE A 165 -0.56 10.73 -13.90
CA PHE A 165 -1.40 10.41 -12.75
C PHE A 165 -0.68 9.41 -11.85
N GLN A 166 -0.19 9.88 -10.71
CA GLN A 166 0.38 9.04 -9.67
C GLN A 166 -0.59 9.04 -8.50
N PRO A 167 -1.49 8.06 -8.42
CA PRO A 167 -2.50 7.99 -7.35
C PRO A 167 -1.88 7.87 -5.97
N ILE A 168 -0.64 7.40 -5.90
CA ILE A 168 0.16 7.32 -4.67
C ILE A 168 1.58 7.75 -5.02
N PRO A 169 2.18 8.72 -4.32
CA PRO A 169 3.60 9.00 -4.45
C PRO A 169 4.38 7.78 -3.96
N LEU A 170 4.73 6.88 -4.87
CA LEU A 170 5.50 5.65 -4.58
C LEU A 170 6.93 5.95 -4.11
N ASP A 171 7.37 7.20 -4.19
CA ASP A 171 8.78 7.56 -4.03
C ASP A 171 9.13 8.35 -2.75
N SER A 172 8.17 8.61 -1.85
CA SER A 172 8.47 9.30 -0.59
C SER A 172 8.01 8.51 0.64
N ILE A 173 8.92 8.37 1.60
CA ILE A 173 8.64 7.79 2.91
C ILE A 173 8.67 8.91 3.93
N LYS A 174 7.59 9.07 4.70
CA LYS A 174 7.54 10.02 5.81
C LYS A 174 8.19 9.41 7.04
N ILE A 175 9.25 10.05 7.53
CA ILE A 175 9.92 9.66 8.76
C ILE A 175 9.56 10.65 9.86
N LYS A 176 9.04 10.12 10.97
CA LYS A 176 8.83 10.87 12.21
C LYS A 176 10.00 10.62 13.14
N MET A 177 10.78 11.66 13.44
CA MET A 177 11.84 11.61 14.45
C MET A 177 11.39 12.37 15.70
N LYS A 178 11.46 11.70 16.86
CA LYS A 178 11.32 12.39 18.16
C LYS A 178 12.66 13.03 18.52
N ILE A 179 12.65 14.34 18.82
CA ILE A 179 13.84 15.08 19.25
C ILE A 179 13.70 15.40 20.73
N GLY A 180 14.62 14.85 21.52
CA GLY A 180 14.68 15.09 22.97
C GLY A 180 13.56 14.42 23.77
N THR A 181 13.49 14.76 25.06
CA THR A 181 12.48 14.25 26.02
C THR A 181 11.12 14.95 25.91
N LYS A 182 11.05 16.09 25.20
CA LYS A 182 9.80 16.82 24.92
C LYS A 182 9.18 16.31 23.62
N ASN A 183 7.85 16.24 23.59
CA ASN A 183 7.04 15.68 22.48
C ASN A 183 7.15 16.43 21.13
N HIS A 184 8.32 16.91 20.77
CA HIS A 184 8.58 17.48 19.45
C HIS A 184 8.91 16.36 18.48
N SER A 185 8.07 16.17 17.47
CA SER A 185 8.34 15.29 16.34
C SER A 185 8.58 16.12 15.10
N LEU A 186 9.72 15.92 14.44
CA LEU A 186 9.92 16.38 13.07
C LEU A 186 9.46 15.29 12.11
N GLU A 187 8.60 15.68 11.18
CA GLU A 187 8.18 14.83 10.08
C GLU A 187 8.82 15.36 8.79
N PHE A 188 9.58 14.52 8.11
CA PHE A 188 10.16 14.85 6.82
C PHE A 188 10.03 13.69 5.84
N GLY A 189 9.77 14.04 4.58
CA GLY A 189 9.72 13.07 3.49
C GLY A 189 11.13 12.79 2.96
N ILE A 190 11.48 11.52 2.81
CA ILE A 190 12.69 11.10 2.10
C ILE A 190 12.31 10.23 0.91
N SER A 191 13.10 10.31 -0.17
CA SER A 191 12.85 9.43 -1.31
C SER A 191 13.10 7.96 -0.93
N ASN A 192 12.35 7.05 -1.57
CA ASN A 192 12.55 5.61 -1.40
C ASN A 192 14.00 5.17 -1.62
N ASN A 193 14.68 5.77 -2.59
CA ASN A 193 16.08 5.46 -2.88
C ASN A 193 17.02 5.85 -1.74
N LEU A 194 16.79 7.03 -1.13
CA LEU A 194 17.57 7.47 0.02
C LEU A 194 17.29 6.59 1.25
N PHE A 195 16.02 6.24 1.48
CA PHE A 195 15.65 5.32 2.54
C PHE A 195 16.31 3.95 2.38
N LYS A 196 16.27 3.36 1.16
CA LYS A 196 16.93 2.07 0.85
C LYS A 196 18.45 2.13 1.10
N LYS A 197 19.11 3.26 0.77
CA LYS A 197 20.55 3.47 1.06
C LYS A 197 20.82 3.55 2.55
N LEU A 198 20.07 4.36 3.30
CA LEU A 198 20.23 4.51 4.75
C LEU A 198 19.96 3.18 5.48
N LYS A 199 18.92 2.44 5.08
CA LYS A 199 18.64 1.10 5.57
C LYS A 199 19.82 0.17 5.32
N GLY A 200 20.36 0.13 4.11
CA GLY A 200 21.54 -0.69 3.76
C GLY A 200 22.77 -0.38 4.59
N ILE A 201 23.02 0.88 4.94
CA ILE A 201 24.10 1.28 5.84
C ILE A 201 23.84 0.75 7.27
N SER A 202 22.63 0.97 7.80
CA SER A 202 22.22 0.47 9.11
C SER A 202 22.37 -1.05 9.22
N GLU A 203 21.95 -1.80 8.20
CA GLU A 203 22.06 -3.27 8.16
C GLU A 203 23.52 -3.75 8.12
N LYS A 204 24.39 -3.09 7.36
CA LYS A 204 25.84 -3.41 7.32
C LYS A 204 26.52 -3.18 8.67
N SER A 205 26.24 -2.04 9.30
CA SER A 205 26.78 -1.68 10.61
C SER A 205 26.31 -2.69 11.69
N SER A 206 25.03 -3.01 11.67
CA SER A 206 24.43 -3.98 12.61
C SER A 206 25.04 -5.37 12.47
N LYS A 207 25.27 -5.84 11.24
CA LYS A 207 25.92 -7.15 10.99
C LYS A 207 27.32 -7.18 11.59
N PHE A 208 28.11 -6.13 11.40
CA PHE A 208 29.46 -6.05 11.94
C PHE A 208 29.48 -6.11 13.49
N LEU A 209 28.52 -5.41 14.12
CA LEU A 209 28.43 -5.35 15.59
C LEU A 209 27.92 -6.65 16.23
N LEU A 210 27.08 -7.41 15.51
CA LEU A 210 26.46 -8.65 16.02
C LEU A 210 27.23 -9.91 15.64
N SER A 211 28.14 -9.85 14.65
CA SER A 211 28.79 -11.05 14.08
C SER A 211 29.63 -11.88 15.07
N LYS A 212 29.98 -11.34 16.23
CA LYS A 212 30.77 -12.02 17.24
C LYS A 212 29.98 -12.90 18.23
N ASN A 213 28.66 -12.75 18.33
CA ASN A 213 27.89 -13.27 19.46
C ASN A 213 26.71 -14.20 19.13
N ASN A 214 26.27 -14.31 17.87
CA ASN A 214 25.08 -15.06 17.55
C ASN A 214 25.40 -16.19 16.56
N SER A 215 25.44 -17.41 17.05
CA SER A 215 25.53 -18.64 16.24
C SER A 215 24.25 -19.46 16.37
N ILE A 216 23.90 -20.20 15.33
CA ILE A 216 22.80 -21.16 15.35
C ILE A 216 23.21 -22.33 16.26
N ARG A 217 22.32 -22.74 17.14
CA ARG A 217 22.46 -23.96 17.92
C ARG A 217 22.04 -25.12 17.01
N GLU A 218 22.95 -26.03 16.72
CA GLU A 218 22.73 -27.14 15.75
C GLU A 218 21.56 -28.06 16.13
N THR A 219 21.27 -28.20 17.42
CA THR A 219 20.23 -29.10 17.94
C THR A 219 18.85 -28.44 18.05
N SER A 220 18.72 -27.15 17.76
CA SER A 220 17.50 -26.37 17.97
C SER A 220 16.75 -26.14 16.66
N LYS A 221 15.42 -26.17 16.74
CA LYS A 221 14.54 -25.81 15.59
C LYS A 221 14.67 -24.34 15.23
N ASN A 222 14.64 -24.04 13.94
CA ASN A 222 14.70 -22.67 13.44
C ASN A 222 13.30 -22.10 13.22
N ILE A 223 13.05 -20.91 13.73
CA ILE A 223 11.82 -20.14 13.56
C ILE A 223 12.15 -18.86 12.77
N LEU A 224 11.46 -18.65 11.66
CA LEU A 224 11.58 -17.42 10.89
C LEU A 224 10.54 -16.41 11.37
N ILE A 225 10.96 -15.18 11.65
CA ILE A 225 10.06 -14.07 12.01
C ILE A 225 10.17 -12.93 10.99
N ILE A 226 9.02 -12.45 10.51
CA ILE A 226 8.93 -11.54 9.36
C ILE A 226 8.38 -10.19 9.78
N GLU A 227 9.12 -9.13 9.47
CA GLU A 227 8.73 -7.72 9.69
C GLU A 227 8.46 -7.36 11.15
N PHE A 228 9.05 -8.09 12.10
CA PHE A 228 8.91 -7.78 13.51
C PHE A 228 9.67 -6.51 13.91
N ASN A 229 9.06 -5.73 14.80
CA ASN A 229 9.68 -4.58 15.43
C ASN A 229 10.18 -4.98 16.84
N PRO A 230 11.48 -5.06 17.10
CA PRO A 230 12.00 -5.53 18.38
C PRO A 230 11.49 -4.74 19.59
N ILE A 231 11.34 -3.41 19.44
CA ILE A 231 10.87 -2.57 20.55
C ILE A 231 9.37 -2.80 20.81
N LYS A 232 8.56 -2.92 19.75
CA LYS A 232 7.12 -3.19 19.90
C LYS A 232 6.84 -4.55 20.53
N TYR A 233 7.65 -5.56 20.20
CA TYR A 233 7.55 -6.93 20.68
C TYR A 233 8.63 -7.26 21.72
N GLN A 234 8.99 -6.30 22.55
CA GLN A 234 10.12 -6.39 23.47
C GLN A 234 10.05 -7.63 24.37
N SER A 235 8.90 -7.92 24.99
CA SER A 235 8.72 -9.10 25.86
C SER A 235 8.98 -10.42 25.12
N PHE A 236 8.59 -10.51 23.85
CA PHE A 236 8.88 -11.68 23.02
C PHE A 236 10.38 -11.85 22.78
N PHE A 237 11.10 -10.76 22.44
CA PHE A 237 12.55 -10.81 22.24
C PHE A 237 13.32 -11.12 23.52
N GLU A 238 12.87 -10.62 24.66
CA GLU A 238 13.50 -10.88 25.97
C GLU A 238 13.38 -12.34 26.41
N ARG A 239 12.33 -13.04 26.00
CA ARG A 239 12.11 -14.47 26.31
C ARG A 239 12.71 -15.45 25.31
N MET A 240 13.23 -15.00 24.16
CA MET A 240 13.87 -15.89 23.17
C MET A 240 15.03 -16.70 23.74
N PRO A 241 15.91 -16.16 24.61
CA PRO A 241 17.01 -16.93 25.19
C PRO A 241 16.58 -18.12 26.04
N ASP A 242 15.39 -18.02 26.68
CA ASP A 242 14.86 -19.06 27.57
C ASP A 242 14.27 -20.25 26.78
N SER A 243 14.16 -20.12 25.47
CA SER A 243 13.65 -21.16 24.59
C SER A 243 14.79 -22.01 23.98
N ASN A 244 14.48 -23.26 23.65
CA ASN A 244 15.37 -24.13 22.86
C ASN A 244 15.17 -23.94 21.35
N LEU A 245 14.93 -22.68 20.90
CA LEU A 245 14.65 -22.34 19.51
C LEU A 245 15.69 -21.35 19.00
N ASN A 246 16.00 -21.43 17.71
CA ASN A 246 16.74 -20.40 17.02
C ASN A 246 15.74 -19.47 16.33
N PHE A 247 15.85 -18.17 16.55
CA PHE A 247 15.04 -17.17 15.86
C PHE A 247 15.86 -16.45 14.80
N LEU A 248 15.33 -16.44 13.58
CA LEU A 248 15.90 -15.70 12.45
C LEU A 248 14.91 -14.62 12.04
N MET A 249 15.35 -13.37 12.00
CA MET A 249 14.51 -12.25 11.59
C MET A 249 14.87 -11.77 10.19
N TYR A 250 13.84 -11.63 9.34
CA TYR A 250 13.96 -11.12 7.99
C TYR A 250 13.00 -9.95 7.75
N ASN A 251 13.54 -8.73 7.81
CA ASN A 251 12.80 -7.49 7.68
C ASN A 251 13.19 -6.77 6.38
N ARG A 252 12.24 -6.56 5.48
CA ARG A 252 12.47 -5.90 4.20
C ARG A 252 12.00 -4.44 4.17
N ARG A 253 10.89 -4.14 4.85
CA ARG A 253 10.32 -2.78 4.90
C ARG A 253 11.10 -1.83 5.80
N ARG A 254 11.54 -2.30 6.96
CA ARG A 254 12.28 -1.49 7.94
C ARG A 254 13.55 -2.22 8.42
N PRO A 255 14.59 -1.50 8.86
CA PRO A 255 15.74 -2.17 9.46
C PRO A 255 15.32 -2.83 10.78
N ALA A 256 15.94 -3.94 11.12
CA ALA A 256 15.75 -4.60 12.41
C ALA A 256 16.32 -3.77 13.57
N ILE A 257 17.42 -3.08 13.33
CA ILE A 257 18.11 -2.20 14.27
C ILE A 257 18.13 -0.78 13.74
N TRP A 258 17.57 0.17 14.51
CA TRP A 258 17.56 1.61 14.15
C TRP A 258 17.96 2.52 15.31
N ASN A 259 18.16 1.99 16.53
CA ASN A 259 18.63 2.71 17.71
C ASN A 259 19.28 1.74 18.72
N LEU A 260 19.86 2.28 19.79
CA LEU A 260 20.54 1.50 20.82
C LEU A 260 19.61 0.49 21.50
N GLN A 261 18.37 0.85 21.78
CA GLN A 261 17.40 -0.07 22.40
C GLN A 261 17.14 -1.29 21.52
N SER A 262 16.89 -1.11 20.23
CA SER A 262 16.67 -2.23 19.30
C SER A 262 17.94 -3.09 19.15
N TYR A 263 19.13 -2.46 19.19
CA TYR A 263 20.40 -3.18 19.18
C TYR A 263 20.56 -4.05 20.41
N ASP A 264 20.34 -3.52 21.62
CA ASP A 264 20.46 -4.26 22.87
C ASP A 264 19.49 -5.43 22.95
N LEU A 265 18.24 -5.22 22.51
CA LEU A 265 17.23 -6.28 22.46
C LEU A 265 17.64 -7.42 21.53
N ILE A 266 18.06 -7.11 20.30
CA ILE A 266 18.52 -8.14 19.35
C ILE A 266 19.76 -8.87 19.87
N LYS A 267 20.72 -8.14 20.44
CA LYS A 267 21.93 -8.72 21.01
C LYS A 267 21.61 -9.69 22.17
N LYS A 268 20.73 -9.28 23.08
CA LYS A 268 20.33 -10.10 24.24
C LYS A 268 19.45 -11.28 23.84
N SER A 269 18.59 -11.12 22.86
CA SER A 269 17.69 -12.18 22.40
C SER A 269 18.40 -13.33 21.67
N GLY A 270 19.61 -13.11 21.18
CA GLY A 270 20.30 -14.09 20.32
C GLY A 270 19.68 -14.22 18.93
N CYS A 271 18.69 -13.39 18.56
CA CYS A 271 18.02 -13.43 17.27
C CYS A 271 18.98 -13.10 16.12
N LEU A 272 19.03 -13.95 15.11
CA LEU A 272 19.85 -13.76 13.92
C LEU A 272 19.15 -12.89 12.90
N ILE A 273 19.80 -11.82 12.47
CA ILE A 273 19.25 -10.95 11.43
C ILE A 273 19.71 -11.42 10.05
N GLN A 274 18.76 -11.69 9.17
CA GLN A 274 19.01 -11.90 7.75
C GLN A 274 18.67 -10.65 6.95
N THR A 275 19.52 -10.32 5.99
CA THR A 275 19.36 -9.13 5.14
C THR A 275 19.57 -9.50 3.69
N LYS A 276 19.13 -8.65 2.75
CA LYS A 276 19.45 -8.81 1.33
C LYS A 276 20.94 -9.03 1.11
N ASN A 277 21.78 -8.22 1.76
CA ASN A 277 23.25 -8.30 1.61
C ASN A 277 23.85 -9.61 2.13
N SER A 278 23.22 -10.26 3.13
CA SER A 278 23.70 -11.54 3.66
C SER A 278 23.34 -12.74 2.79
N LEU A 279 22.36 -12.54 1.90
CA LEU A 279 21.86 -13.58 0.98
C LEU A 279 22.39 -13.39 -0.44
N SER A 280 22.76 -12.16 -0.84
CA SER A 280 23.16 -11.83 -2.20
C SER A 280 24.57 -12.33 -2.52
N ASP A 281 24.70 -12.95 -3.70
CA ASP A 281 25.97 -13.28 -4.35
C ASP A 281 25.86 -13.12 -5.88
N SER A 282 26.93 -13.38 -6.60
CA SER A 282 26.99 -13.25 -8.07
C SER A 282 26.05 -14.23 -8.79
N ASN A 283 25.87 -15.43 -8.27
CA ASN A 283 24.97 -16.44 -8.83
C ASN A 283 23.51 -16.02 -8.69
N LEU A 284 23.09 -15.60 -7.49
CA LEU A 284 21.75 -15.10 -7.25
C LEU A 284 21.44 -13.88 -8.12
N SER A 285 22.41 -12.97 -8.30
CA SER A 285 22.24 -11.80 -9.16
C SER A 285 21.96 -12.18 -10.63
N LYS A 286 22.62 -13.24 -11.14
CA LYS A 286 22.34 -13.78 -12.47
C LYS A 286 20.94 -14.39 -12.56
N ILE A 287 20.55 -15.19 -11.56
CA ILE A 287 19.21 -15.81 -11.51
C ILE A 287 18.13 -14.72 -11.54
N ILE A 288 18.26 -13.67 -10.70
CA ILE A 288 17.32 -12.54 -10.66
C ILE A 288 17.26 -11.83 -12.02
N SER A 289 18.40 -11.54 -12.64
CA SER A 289 18.45 -10.88 -13.95
C SER A 289 17.73 -11.70 -15.02
N ASN A 290 18.03 -12.99 -15.10
CA ASN A 290 17.37 -13.90 -16.03
C ASN A 290 15.86 -14.00 -15.78
N GLY A 291 15.45 -14.11 -14.52
CA GLY A 291 14.03 -14.15 -14.14
C GLY A 291 13.29 -12.89 -14.57
N LYS A 292 13.89 -11.71 -14.37
CA LYS A 292 13.31 -10.44 -14.83
C LYS A 292 13.17 -10.38 -16.35
N SER A 293 14.20 -10.80 -17.09
CA SER A 293 14.17 -10.81 -18.56
C SER A 293 13.12 -11.79 -19.11
N GLN A 294 12.99 -12.97 -18.53
CA GLN A 294 11.95 -13.94 -18.92
C GLN A 294 10.54 -13.42 -18.61
N PHE A 295 10.36 -12.79 -17.45
CA PHE A 295 9.07 -12.26 -17.06
C PHE A 295 8.67 -11.01 -17.87
N GLU A 296 9.61 -10.25 -18.41
CA GLU A 296 9.33 -9.12 -19.29
C GLU A 296 8.59 -9.54 -20.55
N VAL A 297 8.96 -10.69 -21.13
CA VAL A 297 8.24 -11.28 -22.28
C VAL A 297 6.82 -11.65 -21.88
N LYS A 298 6.64 -12.33 -20.73
CA LYS A 298 5.32 -12.70 -20.21
C LYS A 298 4.42 -11.48 -19.95
N ILE A 299 4.97 -10.37 -19.45
CA ILE A 299 4.20 -9.13 -19.24
C ILE A 299 3.67 -8.59 -20.59
N SER A 300 4.47 -8.64 -21.66
CA SER A 300 4.03 -8.22 -22.98
C SER A 300 2.85 -9.06 -23.48
N ASP A 301 2.96 -10.38 -23.37
CA ASP A 301 1.89 -11.30 -23.75
C ASP A 301 0.64 -11.12 -22.90
N LEU A 302 0.81 -10.92 -21.58
CA LEU A 302 -0.28 -10.64 -20.65
C LEU A 302 -1.11 -9.43 -21.11
N PHE A 303 -0.46 -8.30 -21.36
CA PHE A 303 -1.14 -7.07 -21.71
C PHE A 303 -1.58 -6.98 -23.18
N SER A 304 -1.24 -7.97 -24.02
CA SER A 304 -1.81 -8.11 -25.36
C SER A 304 -3.28 -8.57 -25.32
N LYS A 305 -3.77 -9.09 -24.19
CA LYS A 305 -5.16 -9.53 -23.97
C LYS A 305 -6.11 -8.35 -23.72
N GLU A 306 -6.13 -7.40 -24.63
CA GLU A 306 -6.82 -6.10 -24.49
C GLU A 306 -8.30 -6.26 -24.16
N SER A 307 -9.03 -7.13 -24.84
CA SER A 307 -10.46 -7.34 -24.65
C SER A 307 -10.82 -7.81 -23.22
N PHE A 308 -9.95 -8.61 -22.60
CA PHE A 308 -10.12 -9.00 -21.21
C PHE A 308 -10.02 -7.77 -20.29
N PHE A 309 -8.97 -6.98 -20.43
CA PHE A 309 -8.75 -5.81 -19.59
C PHE A 309 -9.84 -4.74 -19.79
N GLU A 310 -10.27 -4.50 -21.01
CA GLU A 310 -11.36 -3.56 -21.32
C GLU A 310 -12.68 -3.97 -20.62
N SER A 311 -13.00 -5.25 -20.65
CA SER A 311 -14.19 -5.77 -19.98
C SER A 311 -14.05 -5.74 -18.47
N PHE A 312 -12.89 -6.14 -17.93
CA PHE A 312 -12.67 -6.32 -16.50
C PHE A 312 -12.50 -4.99 -15.77
N PHE A 313 -11.77 -4.03 -16.37
CA PHE A 313 -11.56 -2.70 -15.80
C PHE A 313 -12.68 -1.74 -16.20
N SER A 314 -13.85 -2.00 -15.68
CA SER A 314 -15.07 -1.23 -15.95
C SER A 314 -15.88 -0.94 -14.68
N ILE A 315 -16.67 0.13 -14.70
CA ILE A 315 -17.63 0.49 -13.66
C ILE A 315 -18.97 0.87 -14.31
N GLU A 316 -20.07 0.26 -13.89
CA GLU A 316 -21.40 0.44 -14.48
C GLU A 316 -21.42 0.26 -16.02
N GLY A 317 -20.62 -0.68 -16.53
CA GLY A 317 -20.50 -0.97 -17.96
C GLY A 317 -19.63 -0.01 -18.75
N ILE A 318 -19.01 0.98 -18.09
CA ILE A 318 -18.10 1.93 -18.73
C ILE A 318 -16.67 1.52 -18.44
N SER A 319 -15.92 1.12 -19.47
CA SER A 319 -14.51 0.78 -19.34
C SER A 319 -13.66 2.02 -19.11
N PHE A 320 -12.74 1.94 -18.17
CA PHE A 320 -11.71 2.95 -17.95
C PHE A 320 -10.30 2.45 -18.32
N TRP A 321 -10.22 1.27 -18.94
CA TRP A 321 -8.94 0.65 -19.29
C TRP A 321 -8.07 1.53 -20.17
N SER A 322 -8.64 2.14 -21.22
CA SER A 322 -7.91 2.99 -22.17
C SER A 322 -7.10 4.12 -21.51
N THR A 323 -7.59 4.64 -20.38
CA THR A 323 -6.95 5.74 -19.63
C THR A 323 -6.11 5.27 -18.45
N PHE A 324 -6.32 4.04 -17.97
CA PHE A 324 -5.60 3.45 -16.85
C PHE A 324 -4.45 2.53 -17.27
N LYS A 325 -4.50 1.99 -18.50
CA LYS A 325 -3.60 0.98 -19.04
C LYS A 325 -2.12 1.32 -18.88
N GLU A 326 -1.68 2.47 -19.39
CA GLU A 326 -0.25 2.86 -19.36
C GLU A 326 0.29 2.88 -17.93
N TYR A 327 -0.47 3.51 -17.01
CA TYR A 327 -0.11 3.56 -15.60
C TYR A 327 -0.03 2.16 -14.98
N PHE A 328 -1.04 1.30 -15.22
CA PHE A 328 -1.09 -0.02 -14.62
C PHE A 328 0.03 -0.94 -15.14
N GLN A 329 0.33 -0.88 -16.43
CA GLN A 329 1.40 -1.65 -17.03
C GLN A 329 2.78 -1.29 -16.45
N GLU A 330 3.08 0.00 -16.35
CA GLU A 330 4.34 0.49 -15.78
C GLU A 330 4.44 0.12 -14.28
N TYR A 331 3.37 0.37 -13.53
CA TYR A 331 3.26 0.03 -12.12
C TYR A 331 3.50 -1.48 -11.90
N PHE A 332 2.75 -2.34 -12.60
CA PHE A 332 2.84 -3.79 -12.43
C PHE A 332 4.22 -4.32 -12.82
N LYS A 333 4.79 -3.87 -13.94
CA LYS A 333 6.15 -4.25 -14.38
C LYS A 333 7.19 -3.90 -13.32
N LYS A 334 7.16 -2.68 -12.78
CA LYS A 334 8.07 -2.24 -11.73
C LYS A 334 7.96 -3.12 -10.48
N ARG A 335 6.72 -3.37 -10.02
CA ARG A 335 6.49 -4.20 -8.84
C ARG A 335 6.87 -5.66 -9.06
N ALA A 336 6.53 -6.24 -10.22
CA ALA A 336 6.90 -7.61 -10.56
C ALA A 336 8.42 -7.83 -10.50
N PHE A 337 9.21 -6.88 -10.99
CA PHE A 337 10.68 -6.96 -10.93
C PHE A 337 11.22 -6.89 -9.49
N GLU A 338 10.59 -6.11 -8.61
CA GLU A 338 10.92 -6.10 -7.18
C GLU A 338 10.55 -7.44 -6.52
N PHE A 339 9.41 -8.03 -6.88
CA PHE A 339 8.95 -9.31 -6.34
C PHE A 339 9.80 -10.49 -6.80
N ILE A 340 10.22 -10.54 -8.07
CA ILE A 340 11.14 -11.56 -8.57
C ILE A 340 12.43 -11.58 -7.75
N GLU A 341 12.98 -10.41 -7.46
CA GLU A 341 14.16 -10.29 -6.59
C GLU A 341 13.88 -10.84 -5.19
N GLU A 342 12.73 -10.50 -4.61
CA GLU A 342 12.36 -10.94 -3.25
C GLU A 342 12.07 -12.44 -3.18
N ILE A 343 11.42 -12.99 -4.20
CA ILE A 343 11.18 -14.45 -4.31
C ILE A 343 12.50 -15.21 -4.32
N GLU A 344 13.47 -14.79 -5.13
CA GLU A 344 14.76 -15.47 -5.21
C GLU A 344 15.58 -15.34 -3.93
N LEU A 345 15.51 -14.18 -3.26
CA LEU A 345 16.12 -13.99 -1.93
C LEU A 345 15.48 -14.89 -0.89
N THR A 346 14.14 -14.98 -0.89
CA THR A 346 13.40 -15.82 0.07
C THR A 346 13.65 -17.30 -0.18
N LYS A 347 13.66 -17.77 -1.42
CA LYS A 347 14.02 -19.16 -1.77
C LYS A 347 15.43 -19.50 -1.28
N LYS A 348 16.38 -18.59 -1.46
CA LYS A 348 17.73 -18.77 -0.96
C LYS A 348 17.78 -18.80 0.58
N LEU A 349 16.98 -17.97 1.25
CA LEU A 349 16.85 -17.98 2.71
C LEU A 349 16.31 -19.32 3.20
N MET A 350 15.21 -19.81 2.61
CA MET A 350 14.57 -21.08 2.98
C MET A 350 15.51 -22.27 2.72
N LYS A 351 16.22 -22.28 1.59
CA LYS A 351 17.21 -23.32 1.30
C LYS A 351 18.41 -23.31 2.23
N LYS A 352 18.78 -22.14 2.78
CA LYS A 352 19.94 -22.00 3.68
C LYS A 352 19.64 -22.50 5.09
N TYR A 353 18.39 -22.39 5.52
CA TYR A 353 17.95 -22.71 6.86
C TYR A 353 16.73 -23.62 6.80
N ASP A 354 16.77 -24.70 7.57
CA ASP A 354 15.63 -25.60 7.74
C ASP A 354 14.67 -24.98 8.78
N PHE A 355 13.56 -24.40 8.31
CA PHE A 355 12.59 -23.75 9.19
C PHE A 355 11.50 -24.71 9.62
N SER A 356 11.26 -24.80 10.92
CA SER A 356 10.16 -25.59 11.50
C SER A 356 8.83 -24.82 11.51
N SER A 357 8.88 -23.48 11.50
CA SER A 357 7.70 -22.61 11.44
C SER A 357 8.09 -21.18 11.07
N ILE A 358 7.10 -20.43 10.60
CA ILE A 358 7.25 -19.01 10.22
C ILE A 358 6.20 -18.18 10.94
N LEU A 359 6.62 -17.06 11.55
CA LEU A 359 5.71 -16.10 12.17
C LEU A 359 5.61 -14.85 11.30
N ILE A 360 4.38 -14.50 10.93
CA ILE A 360 4.07 -13.28 10.15
C ILE A 360 3.09 -12.39 10.93
N LEU A 361 3.06 -11.09 10.61
CA LEU A 361 2.15 -10.13 11.23
C LEU A 361 0.97 -9.77 10.33
N SER A 362 1.00 -10.15 9.06
CA SER A 362 -0.06 -9.84 8.09
C SER A 362 0.03 -10.81 6.93
N GLU A 363 -1.10 -11.14 6.32
CA GLU A 363 -1.14 -11.99 5.12
C GLU A 363 -1.12 -11.18 3.80
N VAL A 364 -1.19 -9.84 3.87
CA VAL A 364 -1.34 -9.01 2.66
C VAL A 364 -0.10 -8.22 2.29
N GLY A 365 0.89 -8.13 3.19
CA GLY A 365 2.18 -7.52 2.84
C GLY A 365 2.88 -8.33 1.74
N PRO A 366 3.49 -7.70 0.73
CA PRO A 366 4.10 -8.45 -0.37
C PRO A 366 5.16 -9.46 0.10
N ASN A 367 5.99 -9.09 1.07
CA ASN A 367 7.03 -9.98 1.60
C ASN A 367 6.43 -11.16 2.36
N GLU A 368 5.43 -10.89 3.18
CA GLU A 368 4.69 -11.90 3.94
C GLU A 368 3.97 -12.86 3.00
N ARG A 369 3.33 -12.35 1.92
CA ARG A 369 2.67 -13.21 0.93
C ARG A 369 3.63 -14.06 0.12
N ILE A 370 4.79 -13.53 -0.27
CA ILE A 370 5.84 -14.32 -0.94
C ILE A 370 6.25 -15.49 -0.04
N ILE A 371 6.52 -15.20 1.23
CA ILE A 371 6.95 -16.22 2.20
C ILE A 371 5.83 -17.23 2.45
N LEU A 372 4.58 -16.77 2.58
CA LEU A 372 3.42 -17.64 2.79
C LEU A 372 3.25 -18.64 1.63
N GLN A 373 3.26 -18.16 0.36
CA GLN A 373 3.12 -19.02 -0.81
C GLN A 373 4.28 -20.02 -0.93
N LEU A 374 5.53 -19.59 -0.70
CA LEU A 374 6.69 -20.48 -0.73
C LEU A 374 6.70 -21.47 0.43
N ALA A 375 6.25 -21.06 1.62
CA ALA A 375 6.14 -21.95 2.78
C ALA A 375 5.09 -23.03 2.56
N GLN A 376 3.98 -22.72 1.89
CA GLN A 376 2.95 -23.70 1.51
C GLN A 376 3.51 -24.75 0.55
N GLU A 377 4.34 -24.34 -0.44
CA GLU A 377 5.02 -25.31 -1.33
C GLU A 377 5.97 -26.25 -0.58
N GLU A 378 6.70 -25.71 0.40
CA GLU A 378 7.68 -26.47 1.22
C GLU A 378 7.04 -27.13 2.45
N GLN A 379 5.72 -27.03 2.64
CA GLN A 379 4.96 -27.56 3.78
C GLN A 379 5.47 -27.06 5.15
N ILE A 380 5.95 -25.82 5.20
CA ILE A 380 6.40 -25.17 6.44
C ILE A 380 5.22 -24.45 7.08
N PRO A 381 4.83 -24.76 8.33
CA PRO A 381 3.70 -24.13 8.99
C PRO A 381 3.89 -22.61 9.17
N VAL A 382 2.87 -21.82 8.79
CA VAL A 382 2.86 -20.37 8.96
C VAL A 382 1.86 -19.97 10.03
N CYS A 383 2.31 -19.19 11.01
CA CYS A 383 1.50 -18.65 12.09
C CYS A 383 1.31 -17.13 11.89
N LEU A 384 0.07 -16.69 11.74
CA LEU A 384 -0.29 -15.28 11.79
C LEU A 384 -0.35 -14.83 13.26
N VAL A 385 0.46 -13.85 13.63
CA VAL A 385 0.45 -13.26 14.98
C VAL A 385 -0.43 -12.00 14.98
N GLN A 386 -1.41 -11.94 15.85
CA GLN A 386 -2.25 -10.75 15.98
C GLN A 386 -1.40 -9.53 16.33
N HIS A 387 -1.57 -8.44 15.59
CA HIS A 387 -0.74 -7.24 15.72
C HIS A 387 -1.54 -5.95 15.98
N GLY A 388 -2.87 -6.04 16.03
CA GLY A 388 -3.79 -4.93 16.26
C GLY A 388 -5.19 -5.41 16.67
N ILE A 389 -6.08 -4.46 16.92
CA ILE A 389 -7.48 -4.73 17.23
C ILE A 389 -8.24 -5.00 15.91
N ASN A 390 -9.10 -6.00 15.93
CA ASN A 390 -10.00 -6.31 14.82
C ASN A 390 -11.26 -5.45 14.93
N TYR A 391 -11.80 -5.01 13.81
CA TYR A 391 -13.08 -4.31 13.78
C TYR A 391 -14.20 -5.34 13.67
N ASP A 392 -15.10 -5.35 14.66
CA ASP A 392 -16.22 -6.28 14.74
C ASP A 392 -17.51 -5.62 14.24
N THR A 393 -17.58 -5.39 12.93
CA THR A 393 -18.80 -4.96 12.24
C THR A 393 -18.92 -5.70 10.91
N LYS A 394 -20.15 -5.87 10.39
CA LYS A 394 -20.37 -6.52 9.09
C LYS A 394 -19.66 -5.78 7.96
N GLU A 395 -19.62 -4.46 8.04
CA GLU A 395 -18.98 -3.60 7.03
C GLU A 395 -17.46 -3.72 7.07
N SER A 396 -16.89 -4.13 8.20
CA SER A 396 -15.44 -4.24 8.37
C SER A 396 -14.86 -5.60 7.95
N TYR A 397 -15.68 -6.57 7.56
CA TYR A 397 -15.20 -7.89 7.15
C TYR A 397 -14.18 -7.78 6.00
N ASP A 398 -14.58 -7.16 4.90
CA ASP A 398 -13.71 -6.97 3.74
C ASP A 398 -12.44 -6.19 4.09
N MET A 399 -12.56 -5.21 5.01
CA MET A 399 -11.42 -4.44 5.50
C MET A 399 -10.46 -5.31 6.32
N ASN A 400 -10.94 -6.18 7.19
CA ASN A 400 -10.11 -7.09 7.98
C ASN A 400 -9.35 -8.08 7.09
N VAL A 401 -10.02 -8.62 6.05
CA VAL A 401 -9.39 -9.46 5.04
C VAL A 401 -8.36 -8.67 4.25
N ALA A 402 -8.72 -7.48 3.77
CA ALA A 402 -7.83 -6.62 2.98
C ALA A 402 -6.59 -6.14 3.77
N LYS A 403 -6.68 -6.07 5.10
CA LYS A 403 -5.56 -5.75 5.99
C LYS A 403 -4.73 -6.98 6.41
N GLY A 404 -5.19 -8.20 6.06
CA GLY A 404 -4.52 -9.45 6.39
C GLY A 404 -4.39 -9.70 7.88
N VAL A 405 -5.41 -9.32 8.66
CA VAL A 405 -5.46 -9.51 10.11
C VAL A 405 -6.18 -10.79 10.52
N LEU A 406 -6.82 -11.47 9.56
CA LEU A 406 -7.46 -12.79 9.73
C LEU A 406 -6.60 -13.87 9.05
N PRO A 407 -6.53 -15.08 9.62
CA PRO A 407 -5.72 -16.20 9.10
C PRO A 407 -6.47 -16.93 7.97
N ILE A 408 -6.62 -16.28 6.83
CA ILE A 408 -7.29 -16.86 5.67
C ILE A 408 -6.42 -17.96 5.06
N GLU A 409 -5.15 -17.67 4.84
CA GLU A 409 -4.18 -18.57 4.19
C GLU A 409 -3.22 -19.23 5.20
N SER A 410 -2.92 -18.60 6.34
CA SER A 410 -2.05 -19.13 7.39
C SER A 410 -2.62 -20.39 8.04
N ASP A 411 -1.74 -21.28 8.51
CA ASP A 411 -2.12 -22.53 9.18
C ASP A 411 -2.63 -22.29 10.60
N HIS A 412 -2.05 -21.31 11.31
CA HIS A 412 -2.38 -20.98 12.69
C HIS A 412 -2.54 -19.48 12.90
N PHE A 413 -3.42 -19.11 13.84
CA PHE A 413 -3.61 -17.76 14.32
C PHE A 413 -3.30 -17.65 15.82
N LEU A 414 -2.28 -16.89 16.13
CA LEU A 414 -1.86 -16.61 17.50
C LEU A 414 -2.55 -15.32 17.96
N CYS A 415 -3.73 -15.43 18.56
CA CYS A 415 -4.55 -14.30 18.94
C CYS A 415 -4.32 -13.87 20.41
N TRP A 416 -4.73 -12.63 20.74
CA TRP A 416 -4.47 -12.03 22.04
C TRP A 416 -5.33 -12.58 23.18
N GLY A 417 -6.51 -13.12 22.89
CA GLY A 417 -7.39 -13.63 23.91
C GLY A 417 -8.78 -13.93 23.39
N LYS A 418 -9.69 -14.20 24.36
CA LYS A 418 -11.04 -14.70 24.10
C LYS A 418 -11.86 -13.84 23.13
N THR A 419 -11.80 -12.51 23.25
CA THR A 419 -12.53 -11.61 22.33
C THR A 419 -12.07 -11.78 20.88
N SER A 420 -10.74 -11.90 20.65
CA SER A 420 -10.19 -12.11 19.31
C SER A 420 -10.50 -13.52 18.78
N GLU A 421 -10.54 -14.51 19.67
CA GLU A 421 -10.94 -15.87 19.32
C GLU A 421 -12.42 -15.91 18.91
N GLU A 422 -13.35 -15.36 19.70
CA GLU A 422 -14.78 -15.28 19.41
C GLU A 422 -15.03 -14.54 18.10
N PHE A 423 -14.36 -13.40 17.90
CA PHE A 423 -14.43 -12.65 16.65
C PHE A 423 -13.97 -13.51 15.45
N SER A 424 -12.83 -14.18 15.55
CA SER A 424 -12.32 -15.03 14.45
C SER A 424 -13.27 -16.18 14.11
N ARG A 425 -13.88 -16.79 15.12
CA ARG A 425 -14.92 -17.81 14.94
C ARG A 425 -16.17 -17.26 14.24
N SER A 426 -16.60 -16.04 14.58
CA SER A 426 -17.72 -15.37 13.88
C SER A 426 -17.44 -15.07 12.42
N MET A 427 -16.15 -14.99 12.04
CA MET A 427 -15.65 -14.83 10.67
C MET A 427 -15.39 -16.18 9.95
N ASN A 428 -15.92 -17.28 10.47
CA ASN A 428 -15.78 -18.65 9.92
C ASN A 428 -14.33 -19.16 9.88
N ILE A 429 -13.44 -18.64 10.72
CA ILE A 429 -12.11 -19.24 10.88
C ILE A 429 -12.26 -20.52 11.70
N LYS A 430 -11.65 -21.60 11.19
CA LYS A 430 -11.71 -22.93 11.81
C LYS A 430 -11.10 -22.89 13.22
N PRO A 431 -11.79 -23.46 14.24
CA PRO A 431 -11.33 -23.42 15.63
C PRO A 431 -9.92 -23.98 15.84
N GLU A 432 -9.54 -25.02 15.11
CA GLU A 432 -8.22 -25.67 15.19
C GLU A 432 -7.07 -24.77 14.76
N LYS A 433 -7.36 -23.72 13.98
CA LYS A 433 -6.36 -22.71 13.61
C LYS A 433 -6.12 -21.65 14.69
N ILE A 434 -7.05 -21.48 15.66
CA ILE A 434 -7.05 -20.35 16.59
C ILE A 434 -6.41 -20.73 17.92
N HIS A 435 -5.37 -20.00 18.32
CA HIS A 435 -4.64 -20.21 19.58
C HIS A 435 -4.59 -18.90 20.36
N SER A 436 -5.23 -18.87 21.54
CA SER A 436 -5.20 -17.71 22.44
C SER A 436 -3.91 -17.76 23.27
N ILE A 437 -2.97 -16.82 23.02
CA ILE A 437 -1.63 -16.82 23.61
C ILE A 437 -1.32 -15.58 24.46
N GLY A 438 -2.22 -14.62 24.55
CA GLY A 438 -1.93 -13.30 25.13
C GLY A 438 -1.32 -12.34 24.09
N SER A 439 -1.00 -11.13 24.53
CA SER A 439 -0.46 -10.08 23.67
C SER A 439 0.99 -9.76 24.02
N PRO A 440 1.97 -10.19 23.23
CA PRO A 440 3.38 -9.86 23.47
C PRO A 440 3.69 -8.35 23.39
N ILE A 441 2.74 -7.54 22.93
CA ILE A 441 2.87 -6.08 22.87
C ILE A 441 2.53 -5.46 24.24
N PHE A 442 1.56 -6.04 24.97
CA PHE A 442 1.00 -5.49 26.20
C PHE A 442 1.47 -6.20 27.47
N ASP A 443 2.30 -7.24 27.38
CA ASP A 443 2.82 -8.00 28.54
C ASP A 443 3.49 -7.13 29.62
N ARG A 444 3.95 -5.92 29.25
CA ARG A 444 4.60 -4.97 30.17
C ARG A 444 3.65 -3.98 30.84
N LEU A 445 2.38 -3.97 30.45
CA LEU A 445 1.39 -3.15 31.12
C LEU A 445 1.04 -3.81 32.45
N THR A 446 1.79 -3.45 33.48
CA THR A 446 1.40 -3.73 34.86
C THR A 446 0.35 -2.70 35.25
N PHE A 447 -0.86 -3.14 35.52
CA PHE A 447 -1.88 -2.30 36.17
C PHE A 447 -1.43 -2.12 37.63
N ASP A 448 -0.80 -0.97 37.92
CA ASP A 448 -0.47 -0.59 39.28
C ASP A 448 -1.74 -0.09 39.93
N GLU A 449 -2.48 -0.98 40.63
CA GLU A 449 -3.75 -0.66 41.32
C GLU A 449 -3.58 0.46 42.32
N GLN A 450 -2.36 0.73 42.82
CA GLN A 450 -2.07 1.78 43.79
C GLN A 450 -1.97 3.18 43.19
N ASN A 451 -1.75 3.31 41.87
CA ASN A 451 -1.67 4.59 41.15
C ASN A 451 -2.93 4.92 40.34
N SER A 452 -4.07 4.32 40.65
CA SER A 452 -5.32 4.78 40.05
C SER A 452 -5.56 6.23 40.51
N LEU A 453 -5.21 7.17 39.65
CA LEU A 453 -5.58 8.57 39.81
C LEU A 453 -7.12 8.58 39.95
N LYS A 454 -7.62 8.93 41.13
CA LYS A 454 -9.03 9.20 41.37
C LYS A 454 -9.42 10.51 40.64
N ASN A 455 -9.35 10.49 39.35
CA ASN A 455 -9.84 11.60 38.54
C ASN A 455 -11.14 11.13 37.88
N ASP A 456 -12.22 11.77 38.24
CA ASP A 456 -13.56 11.60 37.63
C ASP A 456 -13.55 12.17 36.19
N CYS A 457 -12.59 11.78 35.37
CA CYS A 457 -12.52 12.22 33.99
C CYS A 457 -12.64 11.05 33.01
N VAL A 458 -13.46 11.24 32.00
CA VAL A 458 -13.57 10.33 30.87
C VAL A 458 -12.66 10.83 29.75
N LEU A 459 -11.64 10.04 29.39
CA LEU A 459 -10.79 10.33 28.23
C LEU A 459 -11.44 9.76 26.96
N LEU A 460 -11.90 10.62 26.07
CA LEU A 460 -12.33 10.25 24.73
C LEU A 460 -11.15 10.41 23.77
N ALA A 461 -10.50 9.32 23.40
CA ALA A 461 -9.45 9.32 22.37
C ALA A 461 -10.09 9.03 21.01
N ILE A 462 -10.15 10.05 20.16
CA ILE A 462 -10.60 9.90 18.76
C ILE A 462 -9.40 10.00 17.83
N SER A 463 -9.36 9.15 16.80
CA SER A 463 -8.45 9.33 15.68
C SER A 463 -9.02 10.45 14.80
N GLY A 464 -8.28 11.54 14.62
CA GLY A 464 -8.62 12.55 13.63
C GLY A 464 -8.55 11.98 12.20
N PRO A 465 -9.19 12.64 11.21
CA PRO A 465 -9.04 12.26 9.82
C PRO A 465 -7.56 12.29 9.45
N THR A 466 -7.07 11.20 8.86
CA THR A 466 -5.75 11.22 8.23
C THR A 466 -5.82 12.06 6.97
N LYS A 467 -4.70 12.63 6.52
CA LYS A 467 -4.65 13.38 5.24
C LYS A 467 -5.12 12.57 4.03
N GLU A 468 -5.17 11.24 4.19
CA GLU A 468 -5.64 10.28 3.18
C GLU A 468 -7.17 10.14 3.14
N HIS A 469 -7.86 10.70 4.14
CA HIS A 469 -9.32 10.62 4.30
C HIS A 469 -9.99 12.00 4.44
N ALA A 470 -9.21 13.08 4.28
CA ALA A 470 -9.71 14.46 4.34
C ALA A 470 -9.99 15.04 2.95
#